data_6d6013a3baf926a9c3ce2791da9bc0b6
#
_entry.id   6d6013a3baf926a9c3ce2791da9bc0b6
#
_cell.length_a   1.000
_cell.length_b   1.000
_cell.length_c   1.000
_cell.angle_alpha   90.00
_cell.angle_beta   90.00
_cell.angle_gamma   90.00
#
_symmetry.space_group_name_H-M   'P 1'
#
loop_
_entity.id
_entity.type
_entity.pdbx_description
1 polymer ?
#
loop_
_entity_poly.entity_id
_entity_poly.type
_entity_poly.pdbx_seq_one_letter_code
_entity_poly.pdbx_strand_id
1 'polypeptide(L)'
;NKIKLFILSLMALVCFSFFSCSDEGEDAGSNASQYLFFKPYIEWGSSKSQISSKMADSNVLLDEDNTLCYQSEGETIAYGFKNDKLNTIVVIPKETLSLDEILLAFKGYTLLSQYDNLVYLDKNSNTIAEIENSDGFYTISWSQYGLDMANAVDLGLSVKWADVNLDIGYDDNAALTPENIQDNVTRFCNGLIGWGDPTGGKKSEVESDYPKTSSISGTIYDVAKAKWGGKWRIATQNEFQELISACIWTWEERNGYYGYKVTGPSGNSIFLPTTGYRRGFSWYNSDKGYYWTGTMRSSTSPYPYVLNFDKANKGLNTTSVSGLAYPFKNYGCAIRPVQDK
;
A
#
# COMPACT_ATOMS: atom_id res chain seq x y z
N ASN A 1 -4.61 -2.87 -10.86
CA ASN A 1 -5.00 -1.95 -11.95
C ASN A 1 -5.90 -2.56 -13.01
N LYS A 2 -5.74 -3.82 -13.40
CA LYS A 2 -6.74 -4.48 -14.25
C LYS A 2 -8.09 -4.58 -13.56
N ILE A 3 -8.12 -4.83 -12.26
CA ILE A 3 -9.34 -4.85 -11.46
C ILE A 3 -9.91 -3.43 -11.31
N LYS A 4 -9.11 -2.39 -11.02
CA LYS A 4 -9.58 -0.99 -11.02
C LYS A 4 -10.06 -0.53 -12.42
N LEU A 5 -9.33 -0.86 -13.47
CA LEU A 5 -9.74 -0.55 -14.85
C LEU A 5 -10.99 -1.35 -15.27
N PHE A 6 -11.11 -2.59 -14.82
CA PHE A 6 -12.26 -3.45 -15.05
C PHE A 6 -13.49 -2.98 -14.26
N ILE A 7 -13.30 -2.54 -13.02
CA ILE A 7 -14.35 -1.92 -12.20
C ILE A 7 -14.80 -0.59 -12.79
N LEU A 8 -13.88 0.25 -13.33
CA LEU A 8 -14.22 1.46 -14.08
C LEU A 8 -15.01 1.16 -15.36
N SER A 9 -14.68 0.07 -16.07
CA SER A 9 -15.46 -0.39 -17.23
C SER A 9 -16.81 -0.98 -16.81
N LEU A 10 -16.90 -1.62 -15.65
CA LEU A 10 -18.14 -2.10 -15.06
C LEU A 10 -19.01 -0.94 -14.57
N MET A 11 -18.41 0.13 -13.99
CA MET A 11 -19.10 1.38 -13.68
C MET A 11 -19.75 1.99 -14.93
N ALA A 12 -19.06 2.01 -16.07
CA ALA A 12 -19.63 2.47 -17.32
C ALA A 12 -20.79 1.59 -17.79
N LEU A 13 -20.71 0.26 -17.63
CA LEU A 13 -21.78 -0.66 -18.00
C LEU A 13 -22.99 -0.55 -17.07
N VAL A 14 -22.76 -0.40 -15.77
CA VAL A 14 -23.81 -0.23 -14.75
C VAL A 14 -24.50 1.11 -14.91
N CYS A 15 -23.77 2.21 -15.17
CA CYS A 15 -24.36 3.52 -15.44
C CYS A 15 -25.25 3.52 -16.70
N PHE A 16 -24.90 2.76 -17.74
CA PHE A 16 -25.75 2.65 -18.94
C PHE A 16 -27.04 1.84 -18.70
N SER A 17 -27.10 0.96 -17.71
CA SER A 17 -28.29 0.17 -17.40
C SER A 17 -29.32 0.95 -16.57
N PHE A 18 -28.96 2.06 -15.94
CA PHE A 18 -29.82 2.86 -15.07
C PHE A 18 -30.54 4.04 -15.78
N PHE A 19 -30.25 4.32 -17.06
CA PHE A 19 -30.90 5.39 -17.82
C PHE A 19 -32.14 4.95 -18.58
N SER A 20 -32.82 3.87 -18.18
CA SER A 20 -34.09 3.51 -18.72
C SER A 20 -35.22 3.75 -17.71
N CYS A 21 -35.70 4.94 -17.78
CA CYS A 21 -37.05 5.47 -17.49
C CYS A 21 -38.01 4.68 -16.55
N SER A 22 -38.44 5.33 -15.50
CA SER A 22 -39.88 5.73 -15.42
C SER A 22 -40.13 6.66 -14.24
N ASP A 23 -40.77 7.77 -14.56
CA ASP A 23 -41.49 8.63 -13.62
C ASP A 23 -42.53 7.84 -12.82
N GLU A 24 -42.70 8.21 -11.58
CA GLU A 24 -43.91 8.57 -10.84
C GLU A 24 -43.78 8.27 -9.34
N GLY A 25 -44.10 9.29 -8.54
CA GLY A 25 -44.83 9.10 -7.29
C GLY A 25 -44.09 9.44 -6.00
N GLU A 26 -44.39 10.62 -5.53
CA GLU A 26 -44.14 11.12 -4.16
C GLU A 26 -44.47 10.10 -3.08
N ASP A 27 -43.59 9.92 -2.11
CA ASP A 27 -43.95 10.10 -0.71
C ASP A 27 -42.74 10.41 0.18
N ALA A 28 -42.76 11.61 0.73
CA ALA A 28 -41.82 12.05 1.72
C ALA A 28 -42.19 11.44 3.08
N GLY A 29 -41.56 10.33 3.42
CA GLY A 29 -41.66 9.68 4.71
C GLY A 29 -40.27 9.37 5.26
N SER A 30 -39.85 10.18 6.21
CA SER A 30 -38.63 10.02 7.00
C SER A 30 -38.34 8.60 7.47
N ASN A 31 -37.38 7.92 6.86
CA ASN A 31 -36.74 6.75 7.45
C ASN A 31 -35.20 6.84 7.21
N ALA A 32 -34.56 7.85 7.79
CA ALA A 32 -33.14 8.01 7.79
C ALA A 32 -32.38 6.99 8.68
N SER A 33 -33.02 5.89 9.09
CA SER A 33 -32.44 4.93 10.04
C SER A 33 -32.19 3.53 9.48
N GLN A 34 -32.29 3.31 8.16
CA GLN A 34 -32.24 1.96 7.61
C GLN A 34 -31.20 1.73 6.50
N TYR A 35 -30.47 2.73 6.07
CA TYR A 35 -29.31 2.56 5.18
C TYR A 35 -28.02 2.39 5.99
N LEU A 36 -27.99 1.34 6.78
CA LEU A 36 -26.71 0.75 7.15
C LEU A 36 -26.12 0.18 5.85
N PHE A 37 -25.04 0.77 5.36
CA PHE A 37 -24.18 0.16 4.35
C PHE A 37 -24.07 -1.32 4.65
N PHE A 38 -24.44 -2.14 3.68
CA PHE A 38 -24.22 -3.57 3.78
C PHE A 38 -22.71 -3.76 4.00
N LYS A 39 -22.30 -4.23 5.16
CA LYS A 39 -20.93 -4.66 5.36
C LYS A 39 -20.72 -5.86 4.45
N PRO A 40 -19.86 -5.77 3.42
CA PRO A 40 -19.63 -6.91 2.56
C PRO A 40 -19.13 -8.07 3.44
N TYR A 41 -19.45 -9.29 3.03
CA TYR A 41 -18.88 -10.46 3.71
C TYR A 41 -17.36 -10.42 3.55
N ILE A 42 -16.65 -10.28 4.65
CA ILE A 42 -15.20 -10.14 4.69
C ILE A 42 -14.61 -11.31 5.46
N GLU A 43 -14.08 -12.28 4.74
CA GLU A 43 -13.24 -13.34 5.26
C GLU A 43 -12.04 -13.51 4.34
N TRP A 44 -10.97 -12.77 4.66
CA TRP A 44 -9.78 -12.72 3.82
C TRP A 44 -9.17 -14.11 3.62
N GLY A 45 -8.76 -14.41 2.39
CA GLY A 45 -8.22 -15.71 2.01
C GLY A 45 -9.26 -16.76 1.63
N SER A 46 -10.56 -16.46 1.75
CA SER A 46 -11.62 -17.33 1.24
C SER A 46 -11.49 -17.55 -0.25
N SER A 47 -11.80 -18.78 -0.70
CA SER A 47 -11.87 -19.08 -2.12
C SER A 47 -13.12 -18.45 -2.76
N LYS A 48 -13.09 -18.33 -4.08
CA LYS A 48 -14.24 -17.85 -4.87
C LYS A 48 -15.50 -18.66 -4.59
N SER A 49 -15.38 -19.98 -4.50
CA SER A 49 -16.50 -20.89 -4.21
C SER A 49 -17.08 -20.67 -2.80
N GLN A 50 -16.24 -20.36 -1.81
CA GLN A 50 -16.70 -20.04 -0.45
C GLN A 50 -17.48 -18.72 -0.43
N ILE A 51 -17.00 -17.68 -1.10
CA ILE A 51 -17.72 -16.41 -1.23
C ILE A 51 -19.04 -16.63 -1.97
N SER A 52 -19.02 -17.34 -3.11
CA SER A 52 -20.25 -17.65 -3.87
C SER A 52 -21.31 -18.37 -3.00
N SER A 53 -20.90 -19.31 -2.17
CA SER A 53 -21.81 -20.03 -1.26
C SER A 53 -22.42 -19.12 -0.19
N LYS A 54 -21.69 -18.11 0.28
CA LYS A 54 -22.18 -17.12 1.27
C LYS A 54 -23.13 -16.10 0.66
N MET A 55 -22.98 -15.86 -0.65
CA MET A 55 -23.78 -14.89 -1.41
C MET A 55 -24.85 -15.57 -2.26
N ALA A 56 -25.23 -16.81 -1.94
CA ALA A 56 -26.14 -17.63 -2.76
C ALA A 56 -27.52 -17.00 -3.00
N ASP A 57 -28.01 -16.17 -2.05
CA ASP A 57 -29.29 -15.47 -2.15
C ASP A 57 -29.18 -14.11 -2.87
N SER A 58 -27.99 -13.74 -3.33
CA SER A 58 -27.73 -12.46 -3.99
C SER A 58 -27.79 -12.61 -5.51
N ASN A 59 -28.22 -11.54 -6.19
CA ASN A 59 -28.28 -11.53 -7.66
C ASN A 59 -26.87 -11.40 -8.24
N VAL A 60 -26.42 -12.42 -8.97
CA VAL A 60 -25.10 -12.45 -9.61
C VAL A 60 -25.13 -11.60 -10.87
N LEU A 61 -24.28 -10.56 -10.95
CA LEU A 61 -24.10 -9.73 -12.14
C LEU A 61 -22.95 -10.25 -13.02
N LEU A 62 -21.90 -10.76 -12.39
CA LEU A 62 -20.70 -11.23 -13.09
C LEU A 62 -20.05 -12.36 -12.31
N ASP A 63 -19.62 -13.39 -13.04
CA ASP A 63 -18.83 -14.51 -12.54
C ASP A 63 -17.71 -14.83 -13.56
N GLU A 64 -16.53 -14.25 -13.34
CA GLU A 64 -15.34 -14.49 -14.15
C GLU A 64 -14.20 -15.06 -13.27
N ASP A 65 -13.12 -15.56 -13.88
CA ASP A 65 -12.06 -16.31 -13.21
C ASP A 65 -11.57 -15.69 -11.88
N ASN A 66 -11.40 -14.37 -11.84
CA ASN A 66 -10.87 -13.66 -10.68
C ASN A 66 -11.85 -12.65 -10.06
N THR A 67 -13.12 -12.68 -10.45
CA THR A 67 -14.10 -11.68 -10.01
C THR A 67 -15.50 -12.28 -9.86
N LEU A 68 -16.16 -11.93 -8.76
CA LEU A 68 -17.59 -12.14 -8.55
C LEU A 68 -18.24 -10.79 -8.26
N CYS A 69 -19.30 -10.46 -8.98
CA CYS A 69 -20.10 -9.27 -8.70
C CYS A 69 -21.53 -9.65 -8.35
N TYR A 70 -22.04 -9.04 -7.32
CA TYR A 70 -23.40 -9.19 -6.84
C TYR A 70 -24.11 -7.86 -6.80
N GLN A 71 -25.41 -7.87 -7.08
CA GLN A 71 -26.29 -6.73 -6.93
C GLN A 71 -27.26 -6.96 -5.78
N SER A 72 -27.32 -6.02 -4.85
CA SER A 72 -28.35 -5.90 -3.82
C SER A 72 -29.30 -4.74 -4.14
N GLU A 73 -30.29 -4.50 -3.27
CA GLU A 73 -31.23 -3.38 -3.46
C GLU A 73 -30.55 -2.01 -3.40
N GLY A 74 -29.49 -1.85 -2.58
CA GLY A 74 -28.81 -0.57 -2.32
C GLY A 74 -27.45 -0.39 -2.98
N GLU A 75 -26.81 -1.47 -3.47
CA GLU A 75 -25.41 -1.42 -3.89
C GLU A 75 -25.01 -2.54 -4.83
N THR A 76 -23.88 -2.35 -5.50
CA THR A 76 -23.17 -3.39 -6.23
C THR A 76 -21.89 -3.73 -5.48
N ILE A 77 -21.64 -5.02 -5.24
CA ILE A 77 -20.47 -5.52 -4.53
C ILE A 77 -19.64 -6.38 -5.49
N ALA A 78 -18.38 -6.03 -5.66
CA ALA A 78 -17.41 -6.81 -6.43
C ALA A 78 -16.35 -7.42 -5.50
N TYR A 79 -16.18 -8.73 -5.60
CA TYR A 79 -15.14 -9.50 -4.92
C TYR A 79 -14.05 -9.85 -5.92
N GLY A 80 -12.83 -9.43 -5.64
CA GLY A 80 -11.65 -9.73 -6.44
C GLY A 80 -10.78 -10.82 -5.80
N PHE A 81 -10.30 -11.77 -6.61
CA PHE A 81 -9.49 -12.90 -6.16
C PHE A 81 -8.11 -12.89 -6.79
N LYS A 82 -7.11 -13.29 -6.01
CA LYS A 82 -5.74 -13.55 -6.47
C LYS A 82 -5.35 -14.96 -6.04
N ASN A 83 -5.01 -15.83 -7.00
CA ASN A 83 -4.72 -17.25 -6.74
C ASN A 83 -5.85 -17.95 -5.96
N ASP A 84 -7.10 -17.73 -6.38
CA ASP A 84 -8.33 -18.22 -5.74
C ASP A 84 -8.48 -17.81 -4.26
N LYS A 85 -7.89 -16.69 -3.86
CA LYS A 85 -8.03 -16.13 -2.51
C LYS A 85 -8.59 -14.73 -2.59
N LEU A 86 -9.62 -14.44 -1.77
CA LEU A 86 -10.19 -13.10 -1.65
C LEU A 86 -9.09 -12.09 -1.31
N ASN A 87 -8.98 -11.08 -2.14
CA ASN A 87 -7.92 -10.08 -2.09
C ASN A 87 -8.45 -8.65 -1.97
N THR A 88 -9.57 -8.37 -2.64
CA THR A 88 -10.14 -7.03 -2.72
C THR A 88 -11.66 -7.12 -2.74
N ILE A 89 -12.33 -6.17 -2.11
CA ILE A 89 -13.77 -5.98 -2.20
C ILE A 89 -14.01 -4.53 -2.58
N VAL A 90 -14.95 -4.29 -3.50
CA VAL A 90 -15.37 -2.94 -3.88
C VAL A 90 -16.88 -2.85 -3.76
N VAL A 91 -17.35 -1.81 -3.10
CA VAL A 91 -18.80 -1.50 -3.00
C VAL A 91 -19.07 -0.19 -3.70
N ILE A 92 -20.07 -0.21 -4.55
CA ILE A 92 -20.58 0.93 -5.31
C ILE A 92 -22.03 1.13 -4.88
N PRO A 93 -22.34 2.17 -4.09
CA PRO A 93 -23.72 2.52 -3.74
C PRO A 93 -24.53 2.86 -4.99
N LYS A 94 -25.81 2.46 -5.04
CA LYS A 94 -26.73 2.80 -6.15
C LYS A 94 -27.16 4.26 -6.09
N GLU A 95 -27.33 4.78 -4.89
CA GLU A 95 -27.75 6.15 -4.68
C GLU A 95 -26.55 7.04 -4.38
N THR A 96 -26.67 8.32 -4.72
CA THR A 96 -25.65 9.31 -4.35
C THR A 96 -25.75 9.59 -2.86
N LEU A 97 -24.90 8.91 -2.09
CA LEU A 97 -24.80 9.13 -0.65
C LEU A 97 -23.89 10.31 -0.35
N SER A 98 -24.25 11.08 0.67
CA SER A 98 -23.35 12.09 1.21
C SER A 98 -22.16 11.45 1.93
N LEU A 99 -21.06 12.17 2.04
CA LEU A 99 -19.90 11.69 2.80
C LEU A 99 -20.27 11.37 4.25
N ASP A 100 -21.11 12.18 4.89
CA ASP A 100 -21.54 11.98 6.27
C ASP A 100 -22.30 10.67 6.46
N GLU A 101 -23.16 10.30 5.52
CA GLU A 101 -23.86 9.01 5.53
C GLU A 101 -22.90 7.84 5.40
N ILE A 102 -21.89 7.97 4.52
CA ILE A 102 -20.84 6.96 4.35
C ILE A 102 -20.02 6.80 5.63
N LEU A 103 -19.63 7.92 6.26
CA LEU A 103 -18.81 7.90 7.46
C LEU A 103 -19.50 7.26 8.67
N LEU A 104 -20.83 7.20 8.70
CA LEU A 104 -21.57 6.46 9.74
C LEU A 104 -21.20 4.98 9.77
N ALA A 105 -20.92 4.36 8.60
CA ALA A 105 -20.50 2.96 8.51
C ALA A 105 -19.11 2.70 9.10
N PHE A 106 -18.27 3.74 9.21
CA PHE A 106 -16.91 3.67 9.72
C PHE A 106 -16.77 4.09 11.18
N LYS A 107 -17.90 4.23 11.88
CA LYS A 107 -17.89 4.51 13.32
C LYS A 107 -17.20 3.37 14.08
N GLY A 108 -16.11 3.69 14.77
CA GLY A 108 -15.26 2.70 15.47
C GLY A 108 -14.03 2.24 14.67
N TYR A 109 -13.91 2.63 13.42
CA TYR A 109 -12.69 2.44 12.65
C TYR A 109 -11.64 3.51 13.00
N THR A 110 -10.38 3.20 12.78
CA THR A 110 -9.29 4.17 12.97
C THR A 110 -8.99 4.89 11.65
N LEU A 111 -9.17 6.20 11.61
CA LEU A 111 -8.77 7.00 10.44
C LEU A 111 -7.25 7.00 10.30
N LEU A 112 -6.74 6.54 9.15
CA LEU A 112 -5.31 6.49 8.83
C LEU A 112 -4.88 7.67 7.93
N SER A 113 -5.73 8.10 6.99
CA SER A 113 -5.44 9.18 6.05
C SER A 113 -6.71 9.96 5.69
N GLN A 114 -6.53 11.27 5.39
CA GLN A 114 -7.60 12.16 4.91
C GLN A 114 -7.10 13.12 3.80
N TYR A 115 -6.00 12.77 3.11
CA TYR A 115 -5.42 13.70 2.12
C TYR A 115 -6.09 13.57 0.76
N ASP A 116 -5.78 12.52 -0.02
CA ASP A 116 -6.38 12.30 -1.34
C ASP A 116 -7.65 11.47 -1.22
N ASN A 117 -7.60 10.42 -0.39
CA ASN A 117 -8.74 9.55 -0.06
C ASN A 117 -8.85 9.38 1.45
N LEU A 118 -10.06 9.11 1.92
CA LEU A 118 -10.26 8.71 3.32
C LEU A 118 -9.92 7.25 3.49
N VAL A 119 -8.97 6.95 4.37
CA VAL A 119 -8.52 5.58 4.63
C VAL A 119 -8.77 5.22 6.09
N TYR A 120 -9.54 4.18 6.31
CA TYR A 120 -9.92 3.68 7.62
C TYR A 120 -9.39 2.28 7.88
N LEU A 121 -9.00 2.00 9.12
CA LEU A 121 -8.58 0.68 9.60
C LEU A 121 -9.60 0.11 10.56
N ASP A 122 -10.15 -1.06 10.23
CA ASP A 122 -10.81 -1.94 11.19
C ASP A 122 -9.78 -2.92 11.77
N LYS A 123 -9.38 -2.69 13.01
CA LYS A 123 -8.42 -3.54 13.72
C LYS A 123 -8.97 -4.92 14.03
N ASN A 124 -10.30 -5.07 14.13
CA ASN A 124 -10.92 -6.33 14.51
C ASN A 124 -10.95 -7.34 13.36
N SER A 125 -11.21 -6.84 12.14
CA SER A 125 -11.23 -7.67 10.92
C SER A 125 -9.93 -7.62 10.14
N ASN A 126 -8.94 -6.88 10.60
CA ASN A 126 -7.66 -6.68 9.89
C ASN A 126 -7.88 -6.15 8.46
N THR A 127 -8.71 -5.13 8.34
CA THR A 127 -9.18 -4.62 7.05
C THR A 127 -8.93 -3.14 6.92
N ILE A 128 -8.44 -2.72 5.77
CA ILE A 128 -8.41 -1.31 5.34
C ILE A 128 -9.61 -1.05 4.45
N ALA A 129 -10.31 0.04 4.71
CA ALA A 129 -11.31 0.62 3.82
C ALA A 129 -10.81 1.95 3.28
N GLU A 130 -10.84 2.11 1.97
CA GLU A 130 -10.50 3.35 1.27
C GLU A 130 -11.75 3.90 0.59
N ILE A 131 -12.08 5.16 0.87
CA ILE A 131 -13.24 5.86 0.30
C ILE A 131 -12.68 6.85 -0.73
N GLU A 132 -13.02 6.63 -1.98
CA GLU A 132 -12.63 7.46 -3.12
C GLU A 132 -13.85 8.22 -3.65
N ASN A 133 -13.70 9.51 -3.94
CA ASN A 133 -14.72 10.34 -4.58
C ASN A 133 -14.28 10.65 -6.02
N SER A 134 -15.11 10.28 -6.98
CA SER A 134 -14.94 10.64 -8.39
C SER A 134 -16.21 11.34 -8.87
N ASP A 135 -16.11 12.64 -9.12
CA ASP A 135 -17.20 13.47 -9.67
C ASP A 135 -18.52 13.38 -8.89
N GLY A 136 -18.44 13.29 -7.56
CA GLY A 136 -19.61 13.21 -6.66
C GLY A 136 -20.09 11.79 -6.39
N PHE A 137 -19.48 10.78 -6.98
CA PHE A 137 -19.75 9.37 -6.70
C PHE A 137 -18.69 8.80 -5.75
N TYR A 138 -19.15 8.14 -4.70
CA TYR A 138 -18.26 7.47 -3.75
C TYR A 138 -18.12 5.99 -4.09
N THR A 139 -16.88 5.52 -4.08
CA THR A 139 -16.54 4.10 -4.17
C THR A 139 -15.79 3.72 -2.90
N ILE A 140 -16.16 2.60 -2.30
CA ILE A 140 -15.51 2.10 -1.10
C ILE A 140 -14.82 0.79 -1.45
N SER A 141 -13.49 0.76 -1.29
CA SER A 141 -12.72 -0.45 -1.49
C SER A 141 -12.19 -0.97 -0.17
N TRP A 142 -12.32 -2.29 0.05
CA TRP A 142 -11.74 -2.98 1.17
C TRP A 142 -10.60 -3.86 0.71
N SER A 143 -9.53 -3.87 1.49
CA SER A 143 -8.41 -4.79 1.32
C SER A 143 -8.00 -5.34 2.68
N GLN A 144 -7.41 -6.53 2.67
CA GLN A 144 -6.85 -7.07 3.90
C GLN A 144 -5.71 -6.15 4.36
N TYR A 145 -5.78 -5.76 5.64
CA TYR A 145 -4.64 -5.12 6.28
C TYR A 145 -3.54 -6.15 6.45
N GLY A 146 -2.46 -5.98 5.71
CA GLY A 146 -1.33 -6.90 5.74
C GLY A 146 -1.42 -8.10 4.82
N LEU A 147 -1.97 -7.93 3.62
CA LEU A 147 -1.70 -8.88 2.56
C LEU A 147 -0.19 -9.10 2.45
N ASP A 148 0.21 -10.38 2.34
CA ASP A 148 1.58 -10.76 1.97
C ASP A 148 1.84 -10.30 0.53
N MET A 149 2.08 -9.00 0.37
CA MET A 149 2.49 -8.38 -0.90
C MET A 149 3.91 -8.78 -1.28
N ALA A 150 4.63 -9.43 -0.35
CA ALA A 150 6.01 -9.82 -0.49
C ALA A 150 6.26 -11.19 0.15
N ASN A 151 7.22 -11.94 -0.40
CA ASN A 151 7.73 -13.13 0.25
C ASN A 151 8.74 -12.76 1.33
N ALA A 152 8.63 -13.42 2.49
CA ALA A 152 9.59 -13.27 3.59
C ALA A 152 10.78 -14.22 3.38
N VAL A 153 11.86 -13.69 2.83
CA VAL A 153 13.08 -14.44 2.50
C VAL A 153 13.94 -14.60 3.76
N ASP A 154 14.18 -15.84 4.18
CA ASP A 154 15.15 -16.13 5.24
C ASP A 154 16.58 -16.12 4.67
N LEU A 155 17.30 -15.07 4.94
CA LEU A 155 18.72 -14.92 4.55
C LEU A 155 19.68 -15.62 5.52
N GLY A 156 19.18 -16.26 6.59
CA GLY A 156 20.02 -16.78 7.69
C GLY A 156 20.40 -15.70 8.70
N LEU A 157 19.72 -14.55 8.71
CA LEU A 157 19.91 -13.42 9.63
C LEU A 157 18.88 -13.47 10.77
N SER A 158 18.91 -12.47 11.66
CA SER A 158 18.00 -12.37 12.80
C SER A 158 16.54 -12.25 12.40
N VAL A 159 16.25 -11.65 11.25
CA VAL A 159 14.91 -11.44 10.67
C VAL A 159 14.83 -12.01 9.26
N LYS A 160 13.59 -12.18 8.74
CA LYS A 160 13.33 -12.42 7.32
C LYS A 160 13.13 -11.09 6.60
N TRP A 161 13.63 -10.99 5.38
CA TRP A 161 13.56 -9.78 4.56
C TRP A 161 12.52 -9.92 3.46
N ALA A 162 11.79 -8.86 3.17
CA ALA A 162 10.93 -8.84 2.00
C ALA A 162 11.74 -9.00 0.71
N ASP A 163 11.21 -9.71 -0.28
CA ASP A 163 11.83 -9.85 -1.60
C ASP A 163 11.68 -8.59 -2.46
N VAL A 164 10.70 -7.72 -2.14
CA VAL A 164 10.41 -6.46 -2.83
C VAL A 164 10.41 -5.27 -1.87
N ASN A 165 10.54 -4.06 -2.40
CA ASN A 165 10.35 -2.83 -1.64
C ASN A 165 8.86 -2.63 -1.32
N LEU A 166 8.59 -1.88 -0.24
CA LEU A 166 7.24 -1.44 0.06
C LEU A 166 6.77 -0.49 -1.04
N ASP A 167 5.72 -0.89 -1.74
CA ASP A 167 4.99 -0.05 -2.66
C ASP A 167 3.65 0.37 -2.05
N ILE A 168 3.24 1.60 -2.28
CA ILE A 168 2.02 2.18 -1.74
C ILE A 168 0.86 2.22 -2.76
N GLY A 169 0.85 1.29 -3.70
CA GLY A 169 -0.31 1.09 -4.54
C GLY A 169 -0.08 1.06 -6.05
N TYR A 170 1.06 0.58 -6.51
CA TYR A 170 1.32 0.35 -7.93
C TYR A 170 1.57 -1.13 -8.23
N ASP A 171 1.06 -1.56 -9.40
CA ASP A 171 1.21 -2.91 -9.91
C ASP A 171 2.66 -3.16 -10.36
N ASP A 172 3.40 -3.95 -9.59
CA ASP A 172 4.79 -4.33 -9.88
C ASP A 172 4.93 -5.21 -11.15
N ASN A 173 3.82 -5.65 -11.74
CA ASN A 173 3.83 -6.47 -12.97
C ASN A 173 3.96 -5.65 -14.26
N ALA A 174 3.92 -4.34 -14.20
CA ALA A 174 4.26 -3.50 -15.34
C ALA A 174 5.78 -3.44 -15.47
N ALA A 175 6.35 -4.29 -16.32
CA ALA A 175 7.75 -4.19 -16.71
C ALA A 175 8.05 -2.74 -17.09
N LEU A 176 9.00 -2.11 -16.42
CA LEU A 176 9.43 -0.76 -16.79
C LEU A 176 10.20 -0.87 -18.09
N THR A 177 9.64 -0.29 -19.13
CA THR A 177 10.34 -0.11 -20.40
C THR A 177 11.01 1.26 -20.44
N PRO A 178 12.06 1.45 -21.24
CA PRO A 178 12.67 2.78 -21.41
C PRO A 178 11.67 3.87 -21.82
N GLU A 179 10.61 3.50 -22.56
CA GLU A 179 9.58 4.43 -23.00
C GLU A 179 8.65 4.89 -21.88
N ASN A 180 8.44 4.06 -20.84
CA ASN A 180 7.57 4.40 -19.73
C ASN A 180 8.30 4.91 -18.48
N ILE A 181 9.64 5.05 -18.53
CA ILE A 181 10.45 5.60 -17.42
C ILE A 181 10.05 7.04 -17.12
N GLN A 182 9.75 7.85 -18.13
CA GLN A 182 9.37 9.26 -17.94
C GLN A 182 8.04 9.40 -17.21
N ASP A 183 7.06 8.55 -17.52
CA ASP A 183 5.78 8.49 -16.79
C ASP A 183 5.91 7.83 -15.42
N ASN A 184 6.97 7.04 -15.22
CA ASN A 184 7.27 6.33 -13.99
C ASN A 184 8.04 7.15 -12.94
N VAL A 185 8.51 8.35 -13.24
CA VAL A 185 9.07 9.27 -12.23
C VAL A 185 8.06 9.48 -11.10
N THR A 186 6.79 9.58 -11.41
CA THR A 186 5.70 9.67 -10.43
C THR A 186 5.57 8.36 -9.62
N ARG A 187 5.73 7.20 -10.25
CA ARG A 187 5.67 5.88 -9.57
C ARG A 187 6.80 5.71 -8.56
N PHE A 188 8.05 5.96 -8.96
CA PHE A 188 9.19 5.87 -8.05
C PHE A 188 9.08 6.85 -6.87
N CYS A 189 8.60 8.06 -7.14
CA CYS A 189 8.36 9.04 -6.08
C CYS A 189 7.26 8.63 -5.10
N ASN A 190 6.31 7.79 -5.50
CA ASN A 190 5.25 7.31 -4.61
C ASN A 190 5.72 6.22 -3.65
N GLY A 191 6.63 5.33 -4.07
CA GLY A 191 7.30 4.36 -3.20
C GLY A 191 8.39 4.97 -2.31
N LEU A 192 8.71 6.27 -2.46
CA LEU A 192 9.67 7.00 -1.63
C LEU A 192 8.93 7.74 -0.51
N ILE A 193 8.99 7.19 0.68
CA ILE A 193 8.13 7.51 1.82
C ILE A 193 8.90 8.35 2.84
N GLY A 194 8.25 9.38 3.42
CA GLY A 194 8.80 10.16 4.52
C GLY A 194 8.94 9.31 5.79
N TRP A 195 9.98 9.54 6.58
CA TRP A 195 10.23 8.73 7.78
C TRP A 195 9.13 8.89 8.84
N GLY A 196 8.46 7.79 9.16
CA GLY A 196 7.37 7.78 10.12
C GLY A 196 6.03 8.28 9.58
N ASP A 197 5.86 8.29 8.27
CA ASP A 197 4.56 8.49 7.61
C ASP A 197 3.87 7.14 7.37
N PRO A 198 2.90 6.74 8.19
CA PRO A 198 2.22 5.45 8.04
C PRO A 198 1.29 5.40 6.82
N THR A 199 0.95 6.55 6.25
CA THR A 199 0.08 6.63 5.07
C THR A 199 0.85 6.37 3.77
N GLY A 200 2.16 6.67 3.79
CA GLY A 200 3.03 6.62 2.61
C GLY A 200 2.85 7.77 1.63
N GLY A 201 1.76 8.54 1.76
CA GLY A 201 1.38 9.61 0.82
C GLY A 201 1.87 11.01 1.19
N LYS A 202 2.33 11.22 2.43
CA LYS A 202 2.72 12.54 2.89
C LYS A 202 3.94 13.08 2.15
N LYS A 203 3.81 14.25 1.56
CA LYS A 203 4.85 14.96 0.82
C LYS A 203 5.21 16.32 1.41
N SER A 204 4.84 16.53 2.69
CA SER A 204 5.19 17.76 3.41
C SER A 204 6.70 17.96 3.44
N GLU A 205 7.13 19.19 3.15
CA GLU A 205 8.53 19.60 3.32
C GLU A 205 8.82 20.13 4.74
N VAL A 206 7.81 20.14 5.59
CA VAL A 206 7.93 20.61 6.98
C VAL A 206 8.31 19.44 7.87
N GLU A 207 9.51 19.50 8.47
CA GLU A 207 10.04 18.42 9.30
C GLU A 207 9.18 18.13 10.55
N SER A 208 8.55 19.15 11.12
CA SER A 208 7.69 19.01 12.31
C SER A 208 6.45 18.16 12.08
N ASP A 209 6.05 17.91 10.82
CA ASP A 209 4.92 17.06 10.46
C ASP A 209 5.22 15.56 10.63
N TYR A 210 6.47 15.23 10.93
CA TYR A 210 6.96 13.87 11.09
C TYR A 210 7.26 13.57 12.57
N PRO A 211 7.15 12.31 13.01
CA PRO A 211 7.19 11.97 14.43
C PRO A 211 8.53 12.31 15.10
N LYS A 212 8.44 12.69 16.38
CA LYS A 212 9.59 12.87 17.28
C LYS A 212 9.72 11.63 18.17
N THR A 213 10.36 10.60 17.66
CA THR A 213 10.58 9.34 18.38
C THR A 213 11.95 8.76 18.03
N SER A 214 12.50 7.90 18.87
CA SER A 214 13.77 7.22 18.62
C SER A 214 13.64 6.05 17.65
N SER A 215 12.44 5.47 17.55
CA SER A 215 12.14 4.36 16.63
C SER A 215 10.70 4.42 16.14
N ILE A 216 10.51 4.05 14.88
CA ILE A 216 9.19 3.84 14.28
C ILE A 216 8.89 2.37 14.01
N SER A 217 9.90 1.48 14.02
CA SER A 217 9.75 0.05 13.71
C SER A 217 8.70 -0.61 14.58
N GLY A 218 7.69 -1.21 13.97
CA GLY A 218 6.58 -1.89 14.64
C GLY A 218 5.58 -0.98 15.36
N THR A 219 5.75 0.35 15.30
CA THR A 219 4.85 1.34 15.95
C THR A 219 3.70 1.76 15.03
N ILE A 220 2.89 2.71 15.49
CA ILE A 220 1.82 3.34 14.68
C ILE A 220 2.36 4.22 13.54
N TYR A 221 3.65 4.56 13.58
CA TYR A 221 4.33 5.35 12.55
C TYR A 221 5.03 4.48 11.50
N ASP A 222 4.90 3.16 11.60
CA ASP A 222 5.53 2.20 10.70
C ASP A 222 4.63 1.94 9.49
N VAL A 223 5.03 2.44 8.33
CA VAL A 223 4.27 2.28 7.10
C VAL A 223 4.23 0.83 6.60
N ALA A 224 5.27 0.01 6.85
CA ALA A 224 5.25 -1.40 6.49
C ALA A 224 4.19 -2.15 7.31
N LYS A 225 4.11 -1.85 8.61
CA LYS A 225 3.04 -2.36 9.47
C LYS A 225 1.68 -1.82 9.07
N ALA A 226 1.59 -0.55 8.69
CA ALA A 226 0.35 0.10 8.29
C ALA A 226 -0.20 -0.44 6.96
N LYS A 227 0.66 -0.72 5.98
CA LYS A 227 0.25 -1.13 4.63
C LYS A 227 0.22 -2.64 4.42
N TRP A 228 1.18 -3.37 4.98
CA TRP A 228 1.27 -4.82 4.83
C TRP A 228 0.76 -5.58 6.05
N GLY A 229 0.76 -4.96 7.23
CA GLY A 229 0.24 -5.54 8.48
C GLY A 229 0.96 -6.81 8.94
N GLY A 230 0.25 -7.68 9.67
CA GLY A 230 0.79 -8.93 10.16
C GLY A 230 2.08 -8.74 10.95
N LYS A 231 3.13 -9.48 10.58
CA LYS A 231 4.47 -9.39 11.19
C LYS A 231 5.40 -8.39 10.49
N TRP A 232 4.95 -7.74 9.40
CA TRP A 232 5.77 -6.80 8.65
C TRP A 232 6.04 -5.52 9.44
N ARG A 233 7.27 -5.05 9.36
CA ARG A 233 7.72 -3.78 9.92
C ARG A 233 8.93 -3.23 9.16
N ILE A 234 9.23 -1.95 9.35
CA ILE A 234 10.47 -1.36 8.88
C ILE A 234 11.66 -2.00 9.62
N ALA A 235 12.71 -2.34 8.88
CA ALA A 235 13.95 -2.83 9.45
C ALA A 235 14.65 -1.76 10.31
N THR A 236 15.20 -2.18 11.44
CA THR A 236 16.01 -1.32 12.33
C THR A 236 17.41 -1.08 11.78
N GLN A 237 18.11 -0.13 12.36
CA GLN A 237 19.52 0.12 12.05
C GLN A 237 20.40 -1.13 12.29
N ASN A 238 20.15 -1.88 13.36
CA ASN A 238 20.93 -3.07 13.69
C ASN A 238 20.73 -4.19 12.66
N GLU A 239 19.52 -4.38 12.17
CA GLU A 239 19.22 -5.38 11.14
C GLU A 239 19.86 -5.02 9.80
N PHE A 240 19.86 -3.75 9.41
CA PHE A 240 20.64 -3.32 8.24
C PHE A 240 22.15 -3.47 8.46
N GLN A 241 22.66 -3.23 9.67
CA GLN A 241 24.06 -3.47 9.98
C GLN A 241 24.41 -4.95 9.87
N GLU A 242 23.53 -5.84 10.35
CA GLU A 242 23.67 -7.28 10.18
C GLU A 242 23.66 -7.66 8.69
N LEU A 243 22.70 -7.12 7.90
CA LEU A 243 22.63 -7.34 6.46
C LEU A 243 23.92 -6.93 5.74
N ILE A 244 24.49 -5.78 6.12
CA ILE A 244 25.75 -5.26 5.52
C ILE A 244 26.95 -6.16 5.88
N SER A 245 27.03 -6.63 7.12
CA SER A 245 28.21 -7.33 7.62
C SER A 245 28.20 -8.84 7.35
N ALA A 246 27.02 -9.47 7.29
CA ALA A 246 26.91 -10.93 7.20
C ALA A 246 26.61 -11.43 5.77
N CYS A 247 26.23 -10.57 4.84
CA CYS A 247 25.82 -10.95 3.48
C CYS A 247 26.88 -10.60 2.43
N ILE A 248 26.83 -11.34 1.32
CA ILE A 248 27.59 -11.05 0.10
C ILE A 248 26.77 -10.10 -0.77
N TRP A 249 27.38 -9.00 -1.18
CA TRP A 249 26.74 -7.97 -1.99
C TRP A 249 27.37 -7.96 -3.38
N THR A 250 26.56 -8.31 -4.41
CA THR A 250 26.97 -8.34 -5.81
C THR A 250 26.20 -7.30 -6.59
N TRP A 251 26.89 -6.37 -7.23
CA TRP A 251 26.26 -5.37 -8.09
C TRP A 251 25.81 -6.03 -9.39
N GLU A 252 24.54 -5.88 -9.74
CA GLU A 252 23.95 -6.43 -10.96
C GLU A 252 22.83 -5.55 -11.52
N GLU A 253 22.38 -5.87 -12.70
CA GLU A 253 21.19 -5.30 -13.32
C GLU A 253 20.08 -6.35 -13.37
N ARG A 254 18.87 -5.95 -12.99
CA ARG A 254 17.64 -6.75 -13.12
C ARG A 254 16.54 -5.92 -13.72
N ASN A 255 15.96 -6.38 -14.83
CA ASN A 255 14.81 -5.74 -15.49
C ASN A 255 15.00 -4.23 -15.72
N GLY A 256 16.21 -3.81 -16.12
CA GLY A 256 16.53 -2.40 -16.34
C GLY A 256 16.92 -1.61 -15.09
N TYR A 257 16.97 -2.24 -13.90
CA TYR A 257 17.41 -1.59 -12.66
C TYR A 257 18.78 -2.09 -12.23
N TYR A 258 19.64 -1.14 -11.92
CA TYR A 258 20.89 -1.44 -11.20
C TYR A 258 20.63 -1.55 -9.70
N GLY A 259 21.40 -2.39 -9.02
CA GLY A 259 21.30 -2.57 -7.59
C GLY A 259 22.21 -3.67 -7.07
N TYR A 260 21.99 -4.04 -5.83
CA TYR A 260 22.72 -5.14 -5.21
C TYR A 260 21.85 -6.38 -5.04
N LYS A 261 22.31 -7.51 -5.58
CA LYS A 261 21.94 -8.82 -5.09
C LYS A 261 22.63 -9.03 -3.75
N VAL A 262 21.85 -9.23 -2.71
CA VAL A 262 22.33 -9.46 -1.34
C VAL A 262 22.06 -10.90 -0.98
N THR A 263 23.11 -11.72 -0.88
CA THR A 263 23.03 -13.15 -0.59
C THR A 263 23.43 -13.40 0.85
N GLY A 264 22.51 -13.95 1.63
CA GLY A 264 22.73 -14.25 3.05
C GLY A 264 23.41 -15.59 3.30
N PRO A 265 23.76 -15.88 4.57
CA PRO A 265 24.38 -17.15 4.99
C PRO A 265 23.55 -18.38 4.62
N SER A 266 22.23 -18.29 4.51
CA SER A 266 21.36 -19.39 4.06
C SER A 266 21.52 -19.77 2.60
N GLY A 267 22.18 -18.96 1.78
CA GLY A 267 22.25 -19.05 0.33
C GLY A 267 21.11 -18.36 -0.40
N ASN A 268 20.04 -17.97 0.30
CA ASN A 268 18.96 -17.17 -0.28
C ASN A 268 19.43 -15.72 -0.53
N SER A 269 18.74 -15.03 -1.44
CA SER A 269 19.09 -13.66 -1.79
C SER A 269 17.87 -12.78 -2.00
N ILE A 270 18.05 -11.48 -1.76
CA ILE A 270 17.13 -10.41 -2.17
C ILE A 270 17.84 -9.47 -3.12
N PHE A 271 17.08 -8.65 -3.83
CA PHE A 271 17.62 -7.60 -4.68
C PHE A 271 17.23 -6.22 -4.13
N LEU A 272 18.19 -5.34 -3.93
CA LEU A 272 17.99 -3.95 -3.51
C LEU A 272 18.29 -3.04 -4.71
N PRO A 273 17.27 -2.56 -5.44
CA PRO A 273 17.47 -1.64 -6.55
C PRO A 273 17.96 -0.25 -6.09
N THR A 274 18.58 0.47 -6.99
CA THR A 274 18.77 1.92 -6.84
C THR A 274 17.41 2.60 -6.92
N THR A 275 17.11 3.49 -5.99
CA THR A 275 15.78 4.10 -5.84
C THR A 275 15.83 5.62 -5.90
N GLY A 276 17.02 6.22 -5.70
CA GLY A 276 17.08 7.64 -5.41
C GLY A 276 16.38 8.00 -4.10
N TYR A 277 16.15 9.28 -3.92
CA TYR A 277 15.35 9.83 -2.84
C TYR A 277 14.45 10.96 -3.34
N ARG A 278 13.39 11.27 -2.61
CA ARG A 278 12.45 12.35 -2.90
C ARG A 278 12.65 13.52 -1.94
N ARG A 279 12.53 14.74 -2.44
CA ARG A 279 12.31 15.95 -1.64
C ARG A 279 11.12 16.71 -2.23
N GLY A 280 10.06 16.90 -1.43
CA GLY A 280 8.79 17.37 -1.96
C GLY A 280 8.28 16.45 -3.09
N PHE A 281 8.10 16.99 -4.27
CA PHE A 281 7.70 16.26 -5.48
C PHE A 281 8.87 15.94 -6.42
N SER A 282 10.10 16.31 -6.07
CA SER A 282 11.28 16.12 -6.91
C SER A 282 12.07 14.88 -6.51
N TRP A 283 12.58 14.17 -7.52
CA TRP A 283 13.37 12.96 -7.37
C TRP A 283 14.85 13.21 -7.68
N TYR A 284 15.75 12.63 -6.89
CA TYR A 284 17.18 12.86 -6.94
C TYR A 284 17.96 11.55 -6.87
N ASN A 285 19.16 11.52 -7.47
CA ASN A 285 20.17 10.45 -7.36
C ASN A 285 19.59 9.05 -7.67
N SER A 286 18.88 8.90 -8.78
CA SER A 286 18.23 7.65 -9.20
C SER A 286 19.21 6.48 -9.42
N ASP A 287 20.49 6.79 -9.58
CA ASP A 287 21.61 5.83 -9.73
C ASP A 287 22.11 5.27 -8.39
N LYS A 288 21.49 5.66 -7.27
CA LYS A 288 21.89 5.27 -5.90
C LYS A 288 20.72 4.70 -5.12
N GLY A 289 21.00 3.85 -4.13
CA GLY A 289 19.99 3.34 -3.21
C GLY A 289 19.93 4.15 -1.93
N TYR A 290 18.69 4.45 -1.49
CA TYR A 290 18.40 5.09 -0.20
C TYR A 290 17.25 4.37 0.46
N TYR A 291 17.52 3.70 1.59
CA TYR A 291 16.55 2.89 2.32
C TYR A 291 16.46 3.32 3.77
N TRP A 292 15.28 3.74 4.21
CA TRP A 292 15.06 4.07 5.60
C TRP A 292 15.27 2.89 6.53
N THR A 293 15.94 3.15 7.64
CA THR A 293 15.78 2.30 8.83
C THR A 293 14.68 2.86 9.73
N GLY A 294 14.09 2.01 10.56
CA GLY A 294 13.15 2.45 11.59
C GLY A 294 13.78 3.18 12.77
N THR A 295 15.07 3.50 12.74
CA THR A 295 15.83 4.00 13.89
C THR A 295 16.35 5.42 13.66
N MET A 296 16.14 6.30 14.65
CA MET A 296 16.70 7.64 14.69
C MET A 296 18.15 7.59 15.18
N ARG A 297 19.03 8.45 14.66
CA ARG A 297 20.44 8.50 15.07
C ARG A 297 20.63 8.90 16.53
N SER A 298 19.80 9.83 17.02
CA SER A 298 19.70 10.20 18.43
C SER A 298 18.39 10.92 18.67
N SER A 299 17.99 11.10 19.91
CA SER A 299 16.74 11.80 20.27
C SER A 299 16.75 13.30 19.87
N THR A 300 17.91 13.87 19.65
CA THR A 300 18.09 15.29 19.26
C THR A 300 18.46 15.46 17.78
N SER A 301 18.71 14.37 17.05
CA SER A 301 19.06 14.43 15.64
C SER A 301 17.78 14.53 14.78
N PRO A 302 17.71 15.39 13.75
CA PRO A 302 16.64 15.37 12.77
C PRO A 302 16.81 14.27 11.70
N TYR A 303 17.92 13.50 11.79
CA TYR A 303 18.31 12.54 10.76
C TYR A 303 18.13 11.11 11.24
N PRO A 304 17.23 10.33 10.65
CA PRO A 304 17.19 8.87 10.83
C PRO A 304 18.44 8.20 10.25
N TYR A 305 18.67 6.94 10.64
CA TYR A 305 19.59 6.12 9.88
C TYR A 305 18.99 5.75 8.52
N VAL A 306 19.84 5.81 7.49
CA VAL A 306 19.53 5.37 6.13
C VAL A 306 20.64 4.46 5.63
N LEU A 307 20.27 3.31 5.03
CA LEU A 307 21.21 2.60 4.17
C LEU A 307 21.33 3.38 2.87
N ASN A 308 22.53 3.80 2.51
CA ASN A 308 22.79 4.37 1.20
C ASN A 308 23.92 3.62 0.49
N PHE A 309 23.79 3.48 -0.82
CA PHE A 309 24.76 2.79 -1.64
C PHE A 309 24.81 3.33 -3.08
N ASP A 310 25.96 3.12 -3.71
CA ASP A 310 26.21 3.21 -5.15
C ASP A 310 26.95 1.93 -5.62
N LYS A 311 27.41 1.89 -6.86
CA LYS A 311 28.12 0.72 -7.39
C LYS A 311 29.40 0.36 -6.61
N ALA A 312 30.05 1.34 -5.97
CA ALA A 312 31.34 1.18 -5.31
C ALA A 312 31.23 1.07 -3.79
N ASN A 313 30.25 1.71 -3.21
CA ASN A 313 30.17 1.92 -1.76
C ASN A 313 28.76 1.58 -1.23
N LYS A 314 28.73 1.13 0.02
CA LYS A 314 27.48 0.92 0.77
C LYS A 314 27.72 1.11 2.26
N GLY A 315 26.70 1.55 2.98
CA GLY A 315 26.76 1.68 4.45
C GLY A 315 25.59 2.45 5.03
N LEU A 316 25.55 2.52 6.34
CA LEU A 316 24.58 3.34 7.07
C LEU A 316 25.07 4.77 7.17
N ASN A 317 24.34 5.71 6.60
CA ASN A 317 24.71 7.13 6.54
C ASN A 317 26.15 7.34 6.05
N THR A 318 26.61 6.54 5.10
CA THR A 318 27.99 6.65 4.63
C THR A 318 28.18 7.86 3.73
N THR A 319 29.24 8.61 4.00
CA THR A 319 29.66 9.77 3.18
C THR A 319 30.46 9.33 1.93
N SER A 320 30.82 8.06 1.84
CA SER A 320 31.50 7.49 0.67
C SER A 320 30.58 7.41 -0.56
N VAL A 321 29.25 7.35 -0.35
CA VAL A 321 28.25 7.50 -1.41
C VAL A 321 28.08 8.99 -1.67
N SER A 322 28.44 9.45 -2.85
CA SER A 322 28.29 10.87 -3.22
C SER A 322 26.82 11.31 -3.20
N GLY A 323 26.56 12.53 -2.76
CA GLY A 323 25.20 13.10 -2.71
C GLY A 323 24.69 13.27 -1.29
N LEU A 324 23.73 12.45 -0.85
CA LEU A 324 23.04 12.63 0.43
C LEU A 324 23.41 11.53 1.43
N ALA A 325 24.17 11.88 2.48
CA ALA A 325 24.48 10.95 3.56
C ALA A 325 23.45 11.01 4.72
N TYR A 326 22.78 12.14 4.87
CA TYR A 326 21.90 12.43 6.01
C TYR A 326 20.57 13.05 5.55
N PRO A 327 19.63 12.25 5.04
CA PRO A 327 18.32 12.77 4.67
C PRO A 327 17.52 13.17 5.91
N PHE A 328 16.79 14.30 5.80
CA PHE A 328 15.80 14.70 6.81
C PHE A 328 14.60 13.75 6.79
N LYS A 329 13.84 13.68 7.88
CA LYS A 329 12.64 12.85 8.01
C LYS A 329 11.59 13.10 6.91
N ASN A 330 11.48 14.32 6.44
CA ASN A 330 10.57 14.74 5.38
C ASN A 330 11.03 14.36 3.96
N TYR A 331 12.25 13.84 3.80
CA TYR A 331 12.67 13.25 2.53
C TYR A 331 12.01 11.89 2.36
N GLY A 332 11.74 11.51 1.13
CA GLY A 332 11.24 10.18 0.81
C GLY A 332 12.39 9.24 0.45
N CYS A 333 12.50 8.12 1.15
CA CYS A 333 13.40 7.02 0.80
C CYS A 333 12.60 5.72 0.68
N ALA A 334 13.17 4.72 0.01
CA ALA A 334 12.57 3.40 -0.09
C ALA A 334 12.52 2.71 1.27
N ILE A 335 11.65 1.73 1.38
CA ILE A 335 11.51 0.87 2.55
C ILE A 335 11.61 -0.57 2.10
N ARG A 336 12.50 -1.34 2.71
CA ARG A 336 12.58 -2.78 2.61
C ARG A 336 12.10 -3.37 3.92
N PRO A 337 10.89 -3.92 3.99
CA PRO A 337 10.33 -4.49 5.20
C PRO A 337 11.01 -5.77 5.65
N VAL A 338 10.83 -6.08 6.94
CA VAL A 338 11.27 -7.33 7.58
C VAL A 338 10.13 -7.95 8.38
N GLN A 339 10.29 -9.25 8.69
CA GLN A 339 9.45 -9.98 9.63
C GLN A 339 10.31 -10.65 10.69
N ASP A 340 9.85 -10.64 11.93
CA ASP A 340 10.46 -11.42 13.00
C ASP A 340 10.29 -12.94 12.70
N LYS A 341 11.30 -13.73 13.06
CA LYS A 341 11.31 -15.21 12.89
C LYS A 341 10.34 -15.91 13.79
#